data_6ff4bfcffc62e9c3d62dfb9450cf4d1f
#
_entry.id   6ff4bfcffc62e9c3d62dfb9450cf4d1f
#
_cell.length_a   1.000
_cell.length_b   1.000
_cell.length_c   1.000
_cell.angle_alpha   90.00
_cell.angle_beta   90.00
_cell.angle_gamma   90.00
#
_symmetry.space_group_name_H-M   'P 1'
#
loop_
_entity.id
_entity.type
_entity.pdbx_description
1 polymer ?
#
loop_
_entity_poly.entity_id
_entity_poly.type
_entity_poly.pdbx_seq_one_letter_code
_entity_poly.pdbx_strand_id
1 'polypeptide(L)'
;MTMTPNRGFTLIELAMVLFILALILGGVLAPLSTKLELDERTKTAKLLDEARSSLIGYAVVNGHLPCPDCPNNSITANCGAVQTALGSSAINDGNEDGIDSVASPSNDRGAKPFASCATDEGNLPWATLGIDEFDAWGNHFTYRVTDSFADDTDGTGGCGMATTTGISFEICSTGNINIEDGSGNSVADNVPAVVISYGRNANDTGNPSSASEVENQDVSAGHANLFIQKDYTTSGGTDEFDDLLTWIPASTLIYRMVQAERLP
;
A
#
# COMPACT_ATOMS: atom_id res chain seq x y z
N MET A 1 -34.27 52.68 -45.35
CA MET A 1 -33.31 52.08 -44.42
C MET A 1 -33.90 52.32 -43.02
N THR A 2 -34.50 51.29 -42.45
CA THR A 2 -35.04 51.34 -41.09
C THR A 2 -33.92 50.87 -40.13
N MET A 3 -33.39 51.79 -39.33
CA MET A 3 -32.45 51.47 -38.26
C MET A 3 -33.22 50.79 -37.14
N THR A 4 -32.91 49.54 -36.86
CA THR A 4 -33.38 48.85 -35.69
C THR A 4 -32.64 49.40 -34.45
N PRO A 5 -33.37 49.83 -33.38
CA PRO A 5 -32.70 50.31 -32.18
C PRO A 5 -32.00 49.17 -31.44
N ASN A 6 -30.70 49.28 -31.25
CA ASN A 6 -29.94 48.41 -30.37
C ASN A 6 -30.43 48.65 -28.94
N ARG A 7 -31.10 47.65 -28.35
CA ARG A 7 -31.45 47.65 -26.93
C ARG A 7 -30.22 47.23 -26.14
N GLY A 8 -29.61 48.15 -25.42
CA GLY A 8 -28.55 47.84 -24.46
C GLY A 8 -29.12 47.13 -23.23
N PHE A 9 -28.34 46.26 -22.63
CA PHE A 9 -28.67 45.58 -21.37
C PHE A 9 -28.79 46.61 -20.24
N THR A 10 -29.79 46.43 -19.39
CA THR A 10 -29.95 47.26 -18.18
C THR A 10 -28.99 46.75 -17.08
N LEU A 11 -28.56 47.64 -16.21
CA LEU A 11 -27.68 47.31 -15.09
C LEU A 11 -28.31 46.28 -14.15
N ILE A 12 -29.65 46.30 -14.00
CA ILE A 12 -30.37 45.31 -13.19
C ILE A 12 -30.45 43.94 -13.84
N GLU A 13 -30.53 43.86 -15.14
CA GLU A 13 -30.53 42.62 -15.91
C GLU A 13 -29.19 41.91 -15.77
N LEU A 14 -28.07 42.66 -15.86
CA LEU A 14 -26.74 42.15 -15.63
C LEU A 14 -26.54 41.64 -14.17
N ALA A 15 -27.05 42.40 -13.20
CA ALA A 15 -26.99 42.04 -11.78
C ALA A 15 -27.75 40.72 -11.48
N MET A 16 -28.97 40.56 -12.05
CA MET A 16 -29.75 39.33 -11.90
C MET A 16 -29.05 38.12 -12.53
N VAL A 17 -28.48 38.27 -13.70
CA VAL A 17 -27.74 37.18 -14.37
C VAL A 17 -26.53 36.76 -13.55
N LEU A 18 -25.75 37.72 -13.05
CA LEU A 18 -24.60 37.42 -12.20
C LEU A 18 -25.00 36.73 -10.89
N PHE A 19 -26.11 37.16 -10.28
CA PHE A 19 -26.66 36.55 -9.05
C PHE A 19 -27.06 35.07 -9.30
N ILE A 20 -27.80 34.82 -10.39
CA ILE A 20 -28.20 33.45 -10.76
C ILE A 20 -26.99 32.57 -11.06
N LEU A 21 -26.00 33.10 -11.80
CA LEU A 21 -24.77 32.39 -12.08
C LEU A 21 -24.00 32.06 -10.80
N ALA A 22 -23.89 32.98 -9.85
CA ALA A 22 -23.26 32.77 -8.57
C ALA A 22 -23.94 31.65 -7.75
N LEU A 23 -25.27 31.59 -7.75
CA LEU A 23 -26.03 30.53 -7.10
C LEU A 23 -25.84 29.18 -7.76
N ILE A 24 -25.86 29.12 -9.08
CA ILE A 24 -25.63 27.85 -9.82
C ILE A 24 -24.22 27.34 -9.60
N LEU A 25 -23.21 28.20 -9.73
CA LEU A 25 -21.81 27.82 -9.52
C LEU A 25 -21.54 27.39 -8.07
N GLY A 26 -22.09 28.11 -7.09
CA GLY A 26 -21.95 27.78 -5.66
C GLY A 26 -22.61 26.45 -5.28
N GLY A 27 -23.71 26.08 -5.93
CA GLY A 27 -24.45 24.85 -5.66
C GLY A 27 -23.83 23.58 -6.30
N VAL A 28 -23.05 23.72 -7.37
CA VAL A 28 -22.50 22.58 -8.13
C VAL A 28 -21.11 22.16 -7.63
N LEU A 29 -20.34 23.10 -7.08
CA LEU A 29 -18.93 22.83 -6.71
C LEU A 29 -18.77 21.87 -5.52
N ALA A 30 -19.63 21.96 -4.51
CA ALA A 30 -19.55 21.13 -3.31
C ALA A 30 -19.79 19.62 -3.58
N PRO A 31 -20.81 19.19 -4.36
CA PRO A 31 -20.99 17.77 -4.64
C PRO A 31 -19.92 17.17 -5.58
N LEU A 32 -19.21 18.00 -6.33
CA LEU A 32 -18.19 17.54 -7.27
C LEU A 32 -16.93 17.04 -6.52
N SER A 33 -16.47 17.77 -5.51
CA SER A 33 -15.30 17.38 -4.72
C SER A 33 -15.51 16.04 -3.99
N THR A 34 -16.69 15.83 -3.42
CA THR A 34 -17.04 14.58 -2.76
C THR A 34 -17.08 13.39 -3.73
N LYS A 35 -17.56 13.61 -4.96
CA LYS A 35 -17.56 12.57 -5.98
C LYS A 35 -16.15 12.18 -6.42
N LEU A 36 -15.29 13.16 -6.64
CA LEU A 36 -13.90 12.90 -7.02
C LEU A 36 -13.19 12.06 -5.96
N GLU A 37 -13.36 12.40 -4.70
CA GLU A 37 -12.75 11.66 -3.60
C GLU A 37 -13.28 10.22 -3.49
N LEU A 38 -14.58 10.01 -3.66
CA LEU A 38 -15.16 8.66 -3.70
C LEU A 38 -14.64 7.84 -4.88
N ASP A 39 -14.44 8.47 -6.04
CA ASP A 39 -13.90 7.82 -7.22
C ASP A 39 -12.42 7.42 -7.00
N GLU A 40 -11.61 8.29 -6.39
CA GLU A 40 -10.22 8.03 -6.04
C GLU A 40 -10.10 6.88 -5.03
N ARG A 41 -10.92 6.88 -3.97
CA ARG A 41 -10.99 5.79 -3.00
C ARG A 41 -11.40 4.46 -3.65
N THR A 42 -12.41 4.50 -4.50
CA THR A 42 -12.89 3.30 -5.19
C THR A 42 -11.81 2.75 -6.14
N LYS A 43 -11.08 3.62 -6.80
CA LYS A 43 -9.96 3.24 -7.65
C LYS A 43 -8.84 2.62 -6.82
N THR A 44 -8.44 3.26 -5.73
CA THR A 44 -7.39 2.75 -4.83
C THR A 44 -7.76 1.40 -4.22
N ALA A 45 -9.02 1.22 -3.79
CA ALA A 45 -9.47 -0.08 -3.28
C ALA A 45 -9.35 -1.21 -4.32
N LYS A 46 -9.62 -0.92 -5.60
CA LYS A 46 -9.41 -1.90 -6.68
C LYS A 46 -7.92 -2.21 -6.92
N LEU A 47 -7.06 -1.19 -6.86
CA LEU A 47 -5.61 -1.37 -6.98
C LEU A 47 -5.06 -2.20 -5.81
N LEU A 48 -5.56 -2.02 -4.59
CA LEU A 48 -5.23 -2.84 -3.44
C LEU A 48 -5.66 -4.31 -3.61
N ASP A 49 -6.85 -4.55 -4.17
CA ASP A 49 -7.32 -5.91 -4.50
C ASP A 49 -6.46 -6.57 -5.60
N GLU A 50 -6.02 -5.78 -6.58
CA GLU A 50 -5.09 -6.23 -7.63
C GLU A 50 -3.73 -6.56 -7.02
N ALA A 51 -3.17 -5.69 -6.18
CA ALA A 51 -1.92 -5.92 -5.48
C ALA A 51 -1.97 -7.21 -4.65
N ARG A 52 -3.04 -7.38 -3.85
CA ARG A 52 -3.25 -8.61 -3.08
C ARG A 52 -3.29 -9.86 -3.95
N SER A 53 -3.98 -9.79 -5.07
CA SER A 53 -4.10 -10.92 -6.01
C SER A 53 -2.76 -11.24 -6.66
N SER A 54 -1.99 -10.21 -7.04
CA SER A 54 -0.66 -10.35 -7.64
C SER A 54 0.35 -10.91 -6.65
N LEU A 55 0.33 -10.48 -5.39
CA LEU A 55 1.16 -11.04 -4.32
C LEU A 55 0.90 -12.54 -4.11
N ILE A 56 -0.37 -12.94 -4.05
CA ILE A 56 -0.74 -14.36 -3.93
C ILE A 56 -0.29 -15.14 -5.19
N GLY A 57 -0.48 -14.56 -6.38
CA GLY A 57 -0.01 -15.15 -7.63
C GLY A 57 1.50 -15.32 -7.69
N TYR A 58 2.24 -14.31 -7.24
CA TYR A 58 3.69 -14.35 -7.13
C TYR A 58 4.14 -15.49 -6.20
N ALA A 59 3.55 -15.59 -5.01
CA ALA A 59 3.89 -16.63 -4.04
C ALA A 59 3.62 -18.05 -4.59
N VAL A 60 2.52 -18.24 -5.30
CA VAL A 60 2.21 -19.53 -5.95
C VAL A 60 3.28 -19.93 -6.97
N VAL A 61 3.80 -18.97 -7.75
CA VAL A 61 4.82 -19.23 -8.77
C VAL A 61 6.20 -19.43 -8.14
N ASN A 62 6.59 -18.53 -7.23
CA ASN A 62 7.94 -18.43 -6.72
C ASN A 62 8.18 -19.20 -5.39
N GLY A 63 7.11 -19.52 -4.66
CA GLY A 63 7.20 -20.23 -3.39
C GLY A 63 7.34 -19.35 -2.16
N HIS A 64 7.41 -18.04 -2.34
CA HIS A 64 7.53 -17.02 -1.29
C HIS A 64 6.81 -15.74 -1.72
N LEU A 65 6.49 -14.88 -0.76
CA LEU A 65 6.08 -13.51 -1.04
C LEU A 65 7.31 -12.67 -1.43
N PRO A 66 7.16 -11.65 -2.29
CA PRO A 66 8.30 -10.80 -2.64
C PRO A 66 8.74 -9.97 -1.44
N CYS A 67 10.01 -9.62 -1.40
CA CYS A 67 10.51 -8.62 -0.47
C CYS A 67 10.00 -7.22 -0.83
N PRO A 68 9.81 -6.31 0.16
CA PRO A 68 9.53 -4.92 -0.13
C PRO A 68 10.65 -4.24 -0.92
N ASP A 69 10.30 -3.30 -1.78
CA ASP A 69 11.25 -2.38 -2.40
C ASP A 69 11.67 -1.31 -1.39
N CYS A 70 12.97 -1.08 -1.27
CA CYS A 70 13.55 -0.11 -0.36
C CYS A 70 13.16 1.32 -0.74
N PRO A 71 12.43 2.06 0.12
CA PRO A 71 12.07 3.44 -0.16
C PRO A 71 13.30 4.37 -0.09
N ASN A 72 13.25 5.47 -0.83
CA ASN A 72 14.33 6.47 -0.89
C ASN A 72 14.76 7.05 0.47
N ASN A 73 13.89 7.00 1.46
CA ASN A 73 14.13 7.53 2.80
C ASN A 73 14.35 6.42 3.84
N SER A 74 14.66 5.21 3.41
CA SER A 74 14.84 4.11 4.34
C SER A 74 16.02 4.34 5.28
N ILE A 75 15.74 4.21 6.57
CA ILE A 75 16.74 4.31 7.64
C ILE A 75 17.34 2.94 7.96
N THR A 76 16.88 1.86 7.32
CA THR A 76 17.42 0.51 7.59
C THR A 76 18.82 0.38 7.03
N ALA A 77 19.71 -0.24 7.80
CA ALA A 77 21.11 -0.44 7.41
C ALA A 77 21.21 -1.24 6.10
N ASN A 78 20.28 -2.15 5.88
CA ASN A 78 20.27 -3.05 4.72
C ASN A 78 19.84 -2.31 3.45
N CYS A 79 18.81 -1.46 3.50
CA CYS A 79 18.46 -0.61 2.36
C CYS A 79 19.58 0.37 1.99
N GLY A 80 20.28 0.90 2.99
CA GLY A 80 21.51 1.69 2.78
C GLY A 80 22.62 0.88 2.12
N ALA A 81 22.69 -0.42 2.41
CA ALA A 81 23.65 -1.35 1.78
C ALA A 81 23.26 -1.64 0.32
N VAL A 82 21.98 -1.85 0.02
CA VAL A 82 21.46 -1.98 -1.36
C VAL A 82 21.81 -0.72 -2.16
N GLN A 83 21.49 0.46 -1.64
CA GLN A 83 21.83 1.73 -2.29
C GLN A 83 23.33 1.89 -2.52
N THR A 84 24.16 1.49 -1.57
CA THR A 84 25.62 1.64 -1.68
C THR A 84 26.23 0.67 -2.67
N ALA A 85 25.74 -0.56 -2.73
CA ALA A 85 26.28 -1.62 -3.57
C ALA A 85 25.79 -1.52 -5.02
N LEU A 86 24.53 -1.19 -5.24
CA LEU A 86 23.87 -1.22 -6.54
C LEU A 86 23.61 0.18 -7.12
N GLY A 87 23.75 1.21 -6.31
CA GLY A 87 23.50 2.60 -6.68
C GLY A 87 22.11 3.09 -6.27
N SER A 88 21.92 4.41 -6.29
CA SER A 88 20.66 5.04 -5.90
C SER A 88 19.49 4.74 -6.84
N SER A 89 19.73 4.15 -7.98
CA SER A 89 18.69 3.69 -8.90
C SER A 89 18.17 2.28 -8.60
N ALA A 90 18.74 1.61 -7.61
CA ALA A 90 18.34 0.26 -7.19
C ALA A 90 17.41 0.26 -5.98
N ILE A 91 17.03 1.43 -5.49
CA ILE A 91 16.02 1.61 -4.45
C ILE A 91 14.88 2.43 -5.04
N ASN A 92 13.67 2.20 -4.57
CA ASN A 92 12.46 2.85 -5.08
C ASN A 92 12.30 2.67 -6.61
N ASP A 93 12.68 1.52 -7.11
CA ASP A 93 12.57 1.16 -8.53
C ASP A 93 11.48 0.12 -8.80
N GLY A 94 10.76 -0.27 -7.76
CA GLY A 94 9.66 -1.22 -7.79
C GLY A 94 10.09 -2.67 -7.87
N ASN A 95 11.36 -2.94 -7.71
CA ASN A 95 11.85 -4.29 -7.61
C ASN A 95 11.98 -4.71 -6.15
N GLU A 96 11.83 -6.00 -5.91
CA GLU A 96 12.09 -6.52 -4.57
C GLU A 96 13.57 -6.39 -4.20
N ASP A 97 13.82 -5.98 -2.96
CA ASP A 97 15.16 -5.80 -2.40
C ASP A 97 15.45 -6.80 -1.31
N GLY A 98 16.54 -7.52 -1.47
CA GLY A 98 16.95 -8.54 -0.50
C GLY A 98 18.43 -8.62 -0.29
N ILE A 99 18.81 -9.48 0.65
CA ILE A 99 20.21 -9.80 0.96
C ILE A 99 20.43 -11.28 0.62
N ASP A 100 21.35 -11.53 -0.28
CA ASP A 100 21.76 -12.87 -0.63
C ASP A 100 22.48 -13.58 0.56
N SER A 101 22.50 -14.90 0.57
CA SER A 101 23.15 -15.75 1.60
C SER A 101 24.62 -15.43 1.85
N VAL A 102 25.24 -14.61 1.04
CA VAL A 102 26.64 -14.18 1.10
C VAL A 102 26.81 -12.75 1.60
N ALA A 103 25.76 -12.15 2.22
CA ALA A 103 25.75 -10.77 2.69
C ALA A 103 25.99 -9.71 1.58
N SER A 104 25.63 -10.03 0.35
CA SER A 104 25.63 -9.07 -0.75
C SER A 104 24.21 -8.58 -0.99
N PRO A 105 23.97 -7.28 -0.98
CA PRO A 105 22.69 -6.71 -1.40
C PRO A 105 22.43 -7.05 -2.87
N SER A 106 21.21 -7.43 -3.19
CA SER A 106 20.78 -7.72 -4.54
C SER A 106 19.37 -7.18 -4.77
N ASN A 107 19.12 -6.66 -5.95
CA ASN A 107 17.81 -6.43 -6.49
C ASN A 107 17.54 -7.37 -7.67
N ASP A 108 18.09 -8.58 -7.61
CA ASP A 108 17.97 -9.53 -8.70
C ASP A 108 16.55 -10.08 -8.78
N ARG A 109 15.95 -9.84 -9.90
CA ARG A 109 14.60 -10.24 -10.25
C ARG A 109 14.56 -11.68 -10.67
N GLY A 110 14.55 -12.56 -9.78
CA GLY A 110 14.15 -13.81 -10.30
C GLY A 110 14.85 -15.03 -9.82
N ALA A 111 14.03 -15.91 -9.46
CA ALA A 111 14.23 -17.32 -9.34
C ALA A 111 15.08 -17.82 -8.16
N LYS A 112 15.57 -16.92 -7.30
CA LYS A 112 16.12 -17.33 -6.00
C LYS A 112 15.55 -16.44 -4.92
N PRO A 113 14.92 -17.02 -3.88
CA PRO A 113 14.56 -16.24 -2.71
C PRO A 113 15.84 -15.69 -2.08
N PHE A 114 15.78 -14.47 -1.60
CA PHE A 114 16.85 -13.89 -0.80
C PHE A 114 16.99 -14.64 0.51
N ALA A 115 18.19 -14.64 1.10
CA ALA A 115 18.38 -15.16 2.46
C ALA A 115 17.54 -14.37 3.49
N SER A 116 17.33 -13.09 3.23
CA SER A 116 16.39 -12.23 3.96
C SER A 116 16.02 -11.01 3.11
N CYS A 117 14.88 -10.39 3.40
CA CYS A 117 14.57 -9.11 2.83
C CYS A 117 15.52 -8.02 3.37
N ALA A 118 15.77 -6.98 2.57
CA ALA A 118 16.54 -5.82 3.01
C ALA A 118 15.77 -5.01 4.07
N THR A 119 14.46 -5.06 3.99
CA THR A 119 13.53 -4.50 4.96
C THR A 119 12.26 -5.36 4.99
N ASP A 120 11.59 -5.44 6.12
CA ASP A 120 10.29 -6.09 6.27
C ASP A 120 9.13 -5.16 5.92
N GLU A 121 9.41 -3.85 5.80
CA GLU A 121 8.46 -2.84 5.36
C GLU A 121 9.13 -1.84 4.42
N GLY A 122 8.44 -1.52 3.31
CA GLY A 122 8.92 -0.63 2.27
C GLY A 122 7.83 -0.35 1.24
N ASN A 123 8.23 0.04 0.03
CA ASN A 123 7.27 0.16 -1.06
C ASN A 123 6.82 -1.21 -1.55
N LEU A 124 5.60 -1.27 -2.06
CA LEU A 124 5.14 -2.45 -2.78
C LEU A 124 6.03 -2.65 -4.01
N PRO A 125 6.60 -3.84 -4.26
CA PRO A 125 7.48 -4.06 -5.40
C PRO A 125 6.68 -4.18 -6.72
N TRP A 126 6.15 -3.03 -7.18
CA TRP A 126 5.21 -2.93 -8.31
C TRP A 126 5.79 -3.45 -9.63
N ALA A 127 7.09 -3.23 -9.88
CA ALA A 127 7.73 -3.70 -11.11
C ALA A 127 7.92 -5.22 -11.10
N THR A 128 8.28 -5.80 -9.94
CA THR A 128 8.34 -7.25 -9.74
C THR A 128 6.96 -7.90 -9.93
N LEU A 129 5.91 -7.26 -9.44
CA LEU A 129 4.54 -7.76 -9.52
C LEU A 129 3.84 -7.46 -10.84
N GLY A 130 4.35 -6.49 -11.62
CA GLY A 130 3.76 -6.06 -12.88
C GLY A 130 2.43 -5.33 -12.72
N ILE A 131 2.29 -4.52 -11.68
CA ILE A 131 1.09 -3.74 -11.33
C ILE A 131 1.39 -2.24 -11.33
N ASP A 132 0.36 -1.42 -11.10
CA ASP A 132 0.51 0.03 -11.00
C ASP A 132 1.36 0.44 -9.79
N GLU A 133 2.21 1.45 -9.99
CA GLU A 133 3.13 2.02 -9.00
C GLU A 133 2.41 2.84 -7.93
N PHE A 134 1.39 3.61 -8.35
CA PHE A 134 0.76 4.62 -7.51
C PHE A 134 -0.70 4.32 -7.22
N ASP A 135 -1.16 4.79 -6.07
CA ASP A 135 -2.58 4.90 -5.75
C ASP A 135 -3.28 5.99 -6.59
N ALA A 136 -4.56 6.25 -6.32
CA ALA A 136 -5.30 7.26 -7.08
C ALA A 136 -4.87 8.71 -6.76
N TRP A 137 -4.20 8.94 -5.65
CA TRP A 137 -3.66 10.25 -5.23
C TRP A 137 -2.21 10.46 -5.66
N GLY A 138 -1.57 9.45 -6.26
CA GLY A 138 -0.19 9.50 -6.75
C GLY A 138 0.85 9.14 -5.69
N ASN A 139 0.47 8.45 -4.63
CA ASN A 139 1.37 7.96 -3.60
C ASN A 139 1.72 6.50 -3.85
N HIS A 140 2.95 6.08 -3.47
CA HIS A 140 3.33 4.67 -3.48
C HIS A 140 2.52 3.90 -2.42
N PHE A 141 2.23 2.65 -2.72
CA PHE A 141 1.71 1.73 -1.71
C PHE A 141 2.83 1.29 -0.78
N THR A 142 2.58 1.30 0.51
CA THR A 142 3.45 0.66 1.50
C THR A 142 3.08 -0.81 1.61
N TYR A 143 4.09 -1.65 1.69
CA TYR A 143 3.97 -3.09 1.82
C TYR A 143 4.81 -3.58 2.98
N ARG A 144 4.19 -4.38 3.84
CA ARG A 144 4.90 -5.07 4.92
C ARG A 144 4.66 -6.57 4.81
N VAL A 145 5.72 -7.35 5.01
CA VAL A 145 5.70 -8.81 4.95
C VAL A 145 6.36 -9.40 6.18
N THR A 146 5.84 -10.53 6.65
CA THR A 146 6.49 -11.34 7.68
C THR A 146 7.65 -12.11 7.05
N ASP A 147 8.86 -12.00 7.60
CA ASP A 147 10.10 -12.60 7.07
C ASP A 147 9.94 -14.06 6.66
N SER A 148 9.35 -14.89 7.50
CA SER A 148 9.16 -16.31 7.23
C SER A 148 8.28 -16.63 6.00
N PHE A 149 7.66 -15.62 5.38
CA PHE A 149 6.89 -15.78 4.14
C PHE A 149 7.62 -15.22 2.92
N ALA A 150 8.75 -14.53 3.11
CA ALA A 150 9.50 -13.85 2.05
C ALA A 150 11.00 -14.18 2.07
N ASP A 151 11.48 -14.89 3.08
CA ASP A 151 12.87 -15.26 3.25
C ASP A 151 13.24 -16.52 2.44
N ASP A 152 14.46 -17.01 2.69
CA ASP A 152 15.03 -18.18 2.04
C ASP A 152 14.14 -19.42 2.18
N THR A 153 14.00 -20.14 1.08
CA THR A 153 13.23 -21.38 0.99
C THR A 153 13.87 -22.58 1.70
N ASP A 154 15.06 -22.43 2.25
CA ASP A 154 15.76 -23.47 2.99
C ASP A 154 15.61 -23.33 4.53
N GLY A 155 14.75 -22.40 4.97
CA GLY A 155 14.51 -22.10 6.36
C GLY A 155 13.61 -23.11 7.08
N THR A 156 13.36 -22.83 8.32
CA THR A 156 12.33 -23.52 9.11
C THR A 156 11.07 -22.67 9.10
N GLY A 157 10.13 -22.92 8.23
CA GLY A 157 8.93 -22.14 7.95
C GLY A 157 8.12 -21.58 9.15
N GLY A 158 8.78 -20.99 10.13
CA GLY A 158 8.19 -20.36 11.30
C GLY A 158 7.55 -21.32 12.33
N CYS A 159 7.44 -22.61 12.04
CA CYS A 159 6.81 -23.59 12.91
C CYS A 159 7.70 -24.80 13.27
N GLY A 160 9.01 -24.66 13.07
CA GLY A 160 9.99 -25.70 13.43
C GLY A 160 9.98 -26.94 12.56
N MET A 161 9.23 -26.94 11.47
CA MET A 161 9.29 -27.97 10.45
C MET A 161 10.23 -27.52 9.31
N ALA A 162 10.90 -28.48 8.68
CA ALA A 162 11.64 -28.20 7.45
C ALA A 162 10.65 -27.78 6.36
N THR A 163 10.95 -26.71 5.65
CA THR A 163 10.13 -26.24 4.54
C THR A 163 10.20 -27.21 3.36
N THR A 164 9.10 -27.27 2.60
CA THR A 164 9.09 -27.94 1.31
C THR A 164 10.10 -27.26 0.39
N THR A 165 10.94 -28.02 -0.32
CA THR A 165 11.97 -27.47 -1.21
C THR A 165 11.41 -26.41 -2.15
N GLY A 166 11.95 -25.21 -2.11
CA GLY A 166 11.51 -24.08 -2.93
C GLY A 166 10.31 -23.32 -2.38
N ILE A 167 9.97 -23.51 -1.11
CA ILE A 167 8.90 -22.79 -0.41
C ILE A 167 9.44 -22.20 0.90
N SER A 168 9.17 -20.94 1.20
CA SER A 168 9.62 -20.26 2.43
C SER A 168 8.81 -20.64 3.66
N PHE A 169 7.57 -21.07 3.51
CA PHE A 169 6.62 -21.30 4.59
C PHE A 169 5.90 -22.65 4.45
N GLU A 170 5.29 -23.10 5.52
CA GLU A 170 4.55 -24.36 5.61
C GLU A 170 3.09 -24.13 6.01
N ILE A 171 2.29 -25.20 6.01
CA ILE A 171 0.89 -25.15 6.42
C ILE A 171 0.68 -24.58 7.83
N CYS A 172 1.65 -24.77 8.72
CA CYS A 172 1.63 -24.30 10.10
C CYS A 172 2.23 -22.90 10.29
N SER A 173 2.77 -22.28 9.24
CA SER A 173 3.37 -20.94 9.34
C SER A 173 2.32 -19.89 9.63
N THR A 174 2.66 -18.96 10.52
CA THR A 174 1.82 -17.83 10.90
C THR A 174 2.58 -16.53 10.68
N GLY A 175 1.89 -15.49 10.27
CA GLY A 175 2.46 -14.15 10.20
C GLY A 175 2.69 -13.53 11.57
N ASN A 176 3.21 -12.32 11.58
CA ASN A 176 3.41 -11.53 12.80
C ASN A 176 2.71 -10.17 12.75
N ILE A 177 1.91 -9.91 11.72
CA ILE A 177 1.21 -8.65 11.50
C ILE A 177 -0.20 -8.76 12.04
N ASN A 178 -0.66 -7.76 12.80
CA ASN A 178 -2.00 -7.68 13.37
C ASN A 178 -2.75 -6.47 12.81
N ILE A 179 -4.03 -6.65 12.58
CA ILE A 179 -4.94 -5.59 12.13
C ILE A 179 -6.00 -5.38 13.21
N GLU A 180 -6.14 -4.16 13.69
CA GLU A 180 -7.16 -3.79 14.66
C GLU A 180 -8.13 -2.74 14.10
N ASP A 181 -9.31 -2.64 14.69
CA ASP A 181 -10.21 -1.52 14.43
C ASP A 181 -9.81 -0.28 15.26
N GLY A 182 -10.43 0.88 14.98
CA GLY A 182 -10.17 2.11 15.72
C GLY A 182 -10.52 2.07 17.23
N SER A 183 -11.04 0.93 17.73
CA SER A 183 -11.37 0.69 19.13
C SER A 183 -10.42 -0.31 19.80
N GLY A 184 -9.44 -0.83 19.08
CA GLY A 184 -8.48 -1.83 19.57
C GLY A 184 -9.02 -3.27 19.58
N ASN A 185 -10.07 -3.56 18.80
CA ASN A 185 -10.51 -4.93 18.62
C ASN A 185 -9.78 -5.56 17.43
N SER A 186 -9.36 -6.81 17.58
CA SER A 186 -8.72 -7.54 16.49
C SER A 186 -9.69 -7.75 15.32
N VAL A 187 -9.24 -7.39 14.12
CA VAL A 187 -9.89 -7.64 12.83
C VAL A 187 -9.23 -8.83 12.15
N ALA A 188 -7.91 -8.91 12.20
CA ALA A 188 -7.13 -10.04 11.72
C ALA A 188 -5.81 -10.13 12.48
N ASP A 189 -5.44 -11.34 12.87
CA ASP A 189 -4.22 -11.61 13.63
C ASP A 189 -3.27 -12.46 12.81
N ASN A 190 -1.97 -12.23 13.04
CA ASN A 190 -0.91 -13.07 12.51
C ASN A 190 -0.99 -13.22 10.98
N VAL A 191 -1.25 -12.12 10.27
CA VAL A 191 -1.30 -12.15 8.80
C VAL A 191 0.12 -12.08 8.21
N PRO A 192 0.37 -12.80 7.10
CA PRO A 192 1.65 -12.80 6.40
C PRO A 192 2.07 -11.45 5.83
N ALA A 193 1.12 -10.68 5.32
CA ALA A 193 1.41 -9.43 4.64
C ALA A 193 0.23 -8.47 4.65
N VAL A 194 0.54 -7.17 4.62
CA VAL A 194 -0.39 -6.06 4.48
C VAL A 194 0.10 -5.09 3.40
N VAL A 195 -0.84 -4.49 2.66
CA VAL A 195 -0.58 -3.40 1.70
C VAL A 195 -1.45 -2.22 2.09
N ILE A 196 -0.88 -1.02 2.12
CA ILE A 196 -1.51 0.20 2.59
C ILE A 196 -1.34 1.30 1.56
N SER A 197 -2.41 2.08 1.35
CA SER A 197 -2.37 3.42 0.79
C SER A 197 -2.71 4.40 1.92
N TYR A 198 -1.85 5.38 2.13
CA TYR A 198 -2.05 6.44 3.13
C TYR A 198 -3.00 7.54 2.66
N GLY A 199 -3.76 7.29 1.58
CA GLY A 199 -4.79 8.19 1.11
C GLY A 199 -4.28 9.54 0.60
N ARG A 200 -5.13 10.53 0.70
CA ARG A 200 -4.85 11.89 0.19
C ARG A 200 -3.80 12.63 1.00
N ASN A 201 -3.74 12.39 2.30
CA ASN A 201 -2.88 13.15 3.23
C ASN A 201 -1.48 12.54 3.43
N ALA A 202 -1.13 11.47 2.71
CA ALA A 202 0.14 10.75 2.79
C ALA A 202 1.40 11.63 2.77
N ASN A 203 1.34 12.79 2.09
CA ASN A 203 2.45 13.74 1.95
C ASN A 203 2.28 15.03 2.77
N ASP A 204 1.29 15.11 3.62
CA ASP A 204 1.10 16.29 4.47
C ASP A 204 2.25 16.39 5.50
N THR A 205 3.15 17.34 5.24
CA THR A 205 4.33 17.63 6.06
C THR A 205 3.93 18.22 7.42
N GLY A 206 3.30 17.46 8.25
CA GLY A 206 2.92 18.02 9.53
C GLY A 206 2.18 17.10 10.48
N ASN A 207 2.12 15.85 10.21
CA ASN A 207 1.52 14.72 10.91
C ASN A 207 0.25 14.20 10.22
N PRO A 208 0.12 12.90 10.12
CA PRO A 208 -1.19 12.29 10.10
C PRO A 208 -1.99 12.84 11.28
N SER A 209 -3.23 13.26 11.00
CA SER A 209 -4.01 14.05 11.97
C SER A 209 -4.53 13.18 13.12
N SER A 210 -4.61 11.87 12.94
CA SER A 210 -5.15 10.95 13.93
C SER A 210 -4.10 9.94 14.44
N ALA A 211 -4.30 9.49 15.68
CA ALA A 211 -3.44 8.45 16.26
C ALA A 211 -3.46 7.13 15.44
N SER A 212 -4.57 6.84 14.78
CA SER A 212 -4.72 5.64 13.94
C SER A 212 -3.87 5.73 12.66
N GLU A 213 -3.80 6.90 12.02
CA GLU A 213 -2.94 7.13 10.86
C GLU A 213 -1.47 7.19 11.25
N VAL A 214 -1.16 7.77 12.44
CA VAL A 214 0.21 7.73 13.00
C VAL A 214 0.68 6.30 13.19
N GLU A 215 -0.17 5.42 13.71
CA GLU A 215 0.15 4.00 13.89
C GLU A 215 0.44 3.32 12.55
N ASN A 216 -0.37 3.59 11.53
CA ASN A 216 -0.17 3.01 10.20
C ASN A 216 1.09 3.52 9.48
N GLN A 217 1.56 4.72 9.81
CA GLN A 217 2.74 5.35 9.21
C GLN A 217 4.01 5.20 10.07
N ASP A 218 3.92 4.57 11.24
CA ASP A 218 5.07 4.40 12.12
C ASP A 218 6.03 3.32 11.59
N VAL A 219 7.08 3.76 10.94
CA VAL A 219 8.19 2.92 10.46
C VAL A 219 9.34 2.85 11.47
N SER A 220 9.11 3.22 12.73
CA SER A 220 10.15 3.21 13.74
C SER A 220 10.60 1.79 14.10
N ALA A 221 11.87 1.65 14.43
CA ALA A 221 12.41 0.39 14.91
C ALA A 221 11.72 0.00 16.23
N GLY A 222 10.83 -0.96 16.19
CA GLY A 222 10.00 -1.37 17.32
C GLY A 222 8.50 -1.23 17.08
N HIS A 223 8.11 -0.84 15.88
CA HIS A 223 6.71 -0.93 15.43
C HIS A 223 6.13 -2.28 15.82
N ALA A 224 4.97 -2.25 16.46
CA ALA A 224 4.34 -3.45 17.04
C ALA A 224 3.76 -4.42 16.00
N ASN A 225 4.07 -4.27 14.71
CA ASN A 225 3.43 -4.99 13.60
C ASN A 225 1.91 -4.82 13.63
N LEU A 226 1.45 -3.67 14.09
CA LEU A 226 0.05 -3.34 14.27
C LEU A 226 -0.36 -2.32 13.21
N PHE A 227 -1.49 -2.59 12.58
CA PHE A 227 -2.11 -1.68 11.61
C PHE A 227 -3.57 -1.47 11.98
N ILE A 228 -4.05 -0.25 11.77
CA ILE A 228 -5.42 0.12 12.12
C ILE A 228 -6.27 0.19 10.85
N GLN A 229 -7.39 -0.52 10.85
CA GLN A 229 -8.43 -0.38 9.86
C GLN A 229 -9.63 0.33 10.46
N LYS A 230 -10.03 1.45 9.90
CA LYS A 230 -11.14 2.26 10.38
C LYS A 230 -12.00 2.73 9.21
N ASP A 231 -13.25 3.06 9.50
CA ASP A 231 -14.12 3.72 8.52
C ASP A 231 -13.59 5.12 8.20
N TYR A 232 -13.70 5.47 6.91
CA TYR A 232 -13.31 6.78 6.41
C TYR A 232 -14.00 7.93 7.16
N THR A 233 -13.21 8.90 7.60
CA THR A 233 -13.71 10.11 8.24
C THR A 233 -12.96 11.35 7.74
N THR A 234 -13.72 12.38 7.33
CA THR A 234 -13.20 13.68 6.84
C THR A 234 -13.30 14.79 7.87
N SER A 235 -13.56 14.47 9.12
CA SER A 235 -13.93 15.50 10.12
C SER A 235 -12.81 16.47 10.46
N GLY A 236 -11.62 16.29 9.90
CA GLY A 236 -10.45 17.13 10.18
C GLY A 236 -10.02 17.07 11.66
N GLY A 237 -8.74 16.93 11.93
CA GLY A 237 -8.22 16.85 13.29
C GLY A 237 -8.00 15.41 13.77
N THR A 238 -8.14 15.15 15.06
CA THR A 238 -7.73 13.88 15.70
C THR A 238 -8.51 12.64 15.28
N ASP A 239 -9.61 12.79 14.55
CA ASP A 239 -10.46 11.69 14.09
C ASP A 239 -10.43 11.47 12.56
N GLU A 240 -9.63 12.24 11.83
CA GLU A 240 -9.45 12.03 10.39
C GLU A 240 -8.84 10.66 10.13
N PHE A 241 -9.36 9.97 9.11
CA PHE A 241 -8.83 8.69 8.69
C PHE A 241 -9.17 8.45 7.22
N ASP A 242 -8.16 8.44 6.37
CA ASP A 242 -8.32 8.21 4.93
C ASP A 242 -7.49 7.04 4.41
N ASP A 243 -6.72 6.36 5.27
CA ASP A 243 -5.95 5.17 4.92
C ASP A 243 -6.85 4.05 4.38
N LEU A 244 -6.35 3.36 3.37
CA LEU A 244 -6.93 2.12 2.86
C LEU A 244 -5.90 1.01 2.95
N LEU A 245 -6.30 -0.11 3.50
CA LEU A 245 -5.41 -1.26 3.61
C LEU A 245 -6.09 -2.56 3.18
N THR A 246 -5.28 -3.50 2.75
CA THR A 246 -5.67 -4.88 2.47
C THR A 246 -4.60 -5.81 2.99
N TRP A 247 -4.96 -7.02 3.37
CA TRP A 247 -4.02 -8.01 3.87
C TRP A 247 -4.24 -9.39 3.27
N ILE A 248 -3.24 -10.22 3.39
CA ILE A 248 -3.29 -11.61 2.96
C ILE A 248 -3.46 -12.50 4.20
N PRO A 249 -4.63 -13.14 4.43
CA PRO A 249 -4.75 -14.13 5.49
C PRO A 249 -3.89 -15.36 5.18
N ALA A 250 -3.17 -15.87 6.19
CA ALA A 250 -2.35 -17.08 6.03
C ALA A 250 -3.14 -18.25 5.45
N SER A 251 -4.37 -18.46 5.90
CA SER A 251 -5.26 -19.51 5.39
C SER A 251 -5.56 -19.38 3.88
N THR A 252 -5.73 -18.17 3.38
CA THR A 252 -5.96 -17.92 1.95
C THR A 252 -4.71 -18.22 1.13
N LEU A 253 -3.55 -17.78 1.58
CA LEU A 253 -2.28 -18.03 0.91
C LEU A 253 -1.98 -19.53 0.86
N ILE A 254 -2.01 -20.21 2.02
CA ILE A 254 -1.79 -21.65 2.14
C ILE A 254 -2.77 -22.43 1.24
N TYR A 255 -4.06 -22.09 1.26
CA TYR A 255 -5.05 -22.73 0.41
C TYR A 255 -4.71 -22.61 -1.09
N ARG A 256 -4.23 -21.44 -1.53
CA ARG A 256 -3.80 -21.24 -2.92
C ARG A 256 -2.57 -22.06 -3.26
N MET A 257 -1.63 -22.18 -2.34
CA MET A 257 -0.42 -23.00 -2.50
C MET A 257 -0.76 -24.49 -2.60
N VAL A 258 -1.65 -24.99 -1.74
CA VAL A 258 -2.16 -26.39 -1.81
C VAL A 258 -2.91 -26.64 -3.12
N GLN A 259 -3.78 -25.72 -3.56
CA GLN A 259 -4.46 -25.84 -4.84
C GLN A 259 -3.52 -25.89 -6.04
N ALA A 260 -2.39 -25.25 -5.96
CA ALA A 260 -1.35 -25.22 -6.98
C ALA A 260 -0.33 -26.37 -6.83
N GLU A 261 -0.58 -27.34 -5.93
CA GLU A 261 0.29 -28.49 -5.65
C GLU A 261 1.71 -28.07 -5.22
N ARG A 262 1.85 -26.86 -4.61
CA ARG A 262 3.12 -26.34 -4.08
C ARG A 262 3.32 -26.78 -2.63
N LEU A 263 2.26 -26.87 -1.84
CA LEU A 263 2.24 -27.42 -0.49
C LEU A 263 1.43 -28.72 -0.46
N PRO A 264 1.78 -29.67 0.46
CA PRO A 264 1.10 -30.96 0.58
C PRO A 264 -0.35 -30.86 1.02
#